data_0b19ad16637125d5982acae04b006f6d
#
_entry.id   0b19ad16637125d5982acae04b006f6d
#
_cell.length_a   1.000
_cell.length_b   1.000
_cell.length_c   1.000
_cell.angle_alpha   90.00
_cell.angle_beta   90.00
_cell.angle_gamma   90.00
#
_symmetry.space_group_name_H-M   'P 1'
#
loop_
_entity.id
_entity.type
_entity.pdbx_description
1 polymer ?
#
loop_
_entity_poly.entity_id
_entity_poly.type
_entity_poly.pdbx_seq_one_letter_code
_entity_poly.pdbx_strand_id
1 'polypeptide(L)'
;VAMQQPDAVVIGSDQVADLHGRPLGKPVTHERAVAQLRMMRGQTVVFHTAVAVVCRNSGFEAVDVAQVSVTFRDSDTGMSDADIEAYLQAEKPYDCAGSAKSEALGIALLARLQSDDPTALVGLPLIKTVSLLRAAGVPVLAGATA
;
A
#
# COMPACT_ATOMS: atom_id res chain seq x y z
N VAL A 1 -14.04 15.09 5.77
CA VAL A 1 -14.30 14.60 7.14
C VAL A 1 -13.83 15.60 8.19
N ALA A 2 -12.60 16.13 8.10
CA ALA A 2 -12.09 17.10 9.08
C ALA A 2 -12.95 18.37 9.20
N MET A 3 -13.57 18.81 8.13
CA MET A 3 -14.48 19.96 8.14
C MET A 3 -15.81 19.68 8.85
N GLN A 4 -16.26 18.41 8.78
CA GLN A 4 -17.50 17.96 9.43
C GLN A 4 -17.29 17.57 10.87
N GLN A 5 -16.05 17.17 11.23
CA GLN A 5 -15.64 16.71 12.55
C GLN A 5 -14.39 17.49 13.00
N PRO A 6 -14.52 18.78 13.35
CA PRO A 6 -13.35 19.65 13.58
C PRO A 6 -12.50 19.24 14.79
N ASP A 7 -13.07 18.54 15.78
CA ASP A 7 -12.33 18.04 16.95
C ASP A 7 -11.65 16.70 16.71
N ALA A 8 -12.01 16.01 15.63
CA ALA A 8 -11.46 14.71 15.34
C ALA A 8 -10.04 14.81 14.75
N VAL A 9 -9.20 13.87 15.11
CA VAL A 9 -7.94 13.60 14.40
C VAL A 9 -8.27 12.67 13.24
N VAL A 10 -8.10 13.16 12.01
CA VAL A 10 -8.49 12.45 10.80
C VAL A 10 -7.25 11.92 10.09
N ILE A 11 -7.29 10.64 9.72
CA ILE A 11 -6.24 9.98 8.96
C ILE A 11 -6.74 9.74 7.55
N GLY A 12 -5.95 10.15 6.55
CA GLY A 12 -6.18 9.83 5.15
C GLY A 12 -4.97 9.14 4.56
N SER A 13 -5.18 8.20 3.65
CA SER A 13 -4.11 7.47 3.00
C SER A 13 -4.43 7.19 1.55
N ASP A 14 -3.40 7.16 0.72
CA ASP A 14 -3.50 6.80 -0.69
C ASP A 14 -2.23 6.08 -1.14
N GLN A 15 -2.34 5.20 -2.12
CA GLN A 15 -1.23 4.39 -2.60
C GLN A 15 -1.14 4.41 -4.12
N VAL A 16 0.09 4.53 -4.62
CA VAL A 16 0.42 4.43 -6.04
C VAL A 16 1.52 3.41 -6.23
N ALA A 17 1.30 2.47 -7.15
CA ALA A 17 2.34 1.54 -7.61
C ALA A 17 3.05 2.14 -8.82
N ASP A 18 4.37 2.12 -8.80
CA ASP A 18 5.21 2.71 -9.83
C ASP A 18 6.17 1.66 -10.41
N LEU A 19 6.03 1.39 -11.70
CA LEU A 19 6.94 0.55 -12.46
C LEU A 19 7.74 1.42 -13.44
N HIS A 20 9.01 1.66 -13.11
CA HIS A 20 9.94 2.46 -13.93
C HIS A 20 9.38 3.84 -14.33
N GLY A 21 8.75 4.55 -13.40
CA GLY A 21 8.16 5.86 -13.62
C GLY A 21 6.74 5.82 -14.20
N ARG A 22 6.14 4.63 -14.38
CA ARG A 22 4.77 4.46 -14.87
C ARG A 22 3.86 4.06 -13.71
N PRO A 23 2.85 4.87 -13.38
CA PRO A 23 1.89 4.50 -12.34
C PRO A 23 1.02 3.33 -12.82
N LEU A 24 0.83 2.36 -11.93
CA LEU A 24 -0.03 1.22 -12.14
C LEU A 24 -1.29 1.39 -11.29
N GLY A 25 -2.41 1.56 -11.95
CA GLY A 25 -3.70 1.66 -11.28
C GLY A 25 -4.30 0.31 -10.91
N LYS A 26 -5.53 0.35 -10.45
CA LYS A 26 -6.35 -0.84 -10.23
C LYS A 26 -6.69 -1.46 -11.58
N PRO A 27 -6.53 -2.78 -11.75
CA PRO A 27 -6.77 -3.41 -13.06
C PRO A 27 -8.25 -3.43 -13.46
N VAL A 28 -9.15 -3.57 -12.50
CA VAL A 28 -10.61 -3.63 -12.66
C VAL A 28 -11.07 -4.93 -13.33
N THR A 29 -10.42 -5.37 -14.40
CA THR A 29 -10.77 -6.59 -15.14
C THR A 29 -9.68 -7.67 -15.03
N HIS A 30 -10.07 -8.91 -15.25
CA HIS A 30 -9.15 -10.05 -15.25
C HIS A 30 -8.04 -9.88 -16.31
N GLU A 31 -8.38 -9.49 -17.51
CA GLU A 31 -7.43 -9.32 -18.63
C GLU A 31 -6.39 -8.23 -18.29
N ARG A 32 -6.82 -7.13 -17.69
CA ARG A 32 -5.91 -6.06 -17.25
C ARG A 32 -5.00 -6.51 -16.13
N ALA A 33 -5.53 -7.31 -15.20
CA ALA A 33 -4.73 -7.87 -14.10
C ALA A 33 -3.65 -8.81 -14.64
N VAL A 34 -3.98 -9.68 -15.58
CA VAL A 34 -3.00 -10.55 -16.25
C VAL A 34 -1.92 -9.70 -16.92
N ALA A 35 -2.31 -8.67 -17.66
CA ALA A 35 -1.36 -7.80 -18.36
C ALA A 35 -0.44 -7.06 -17.37
N GLN A 36 -0.98 -6.55 -16.25
CA GLN A 36 -0.18 -5.89 -15.21
C GLN A 36 0.81 -6.85 -14.58
N LEU A 37 0.38 -8.02 -14.18
CA LEU A 37 1.26 -9.00 -13.53
C LEU A 37 2.36 -9.49 -14.48
N ARG A 38 2.06 -9.65 -15.76
CA ARG A 38 3.08 -9.96 -16.77
C ARG A 38 4.12 -8.84 -16.91
N MET A 39 3.69 -7.57 -16.87
CA MET A 39 4.61 -6.43 -16.89
C MET A 39 5.50 -6.38 -15.66
N MET A 40 4.97 -6.73 -14.50
CA MET A 40 5.69 -6.69 -13.22
C MET A 40 6.61 -7.89 -13.01
N ARG A 41 6.38 -8.98 -13.72
CA ARG A 41 7.14 -10.22 -13.62
C ARG A 41 8.65 -9.96 -13.76
N GLY A 42 9.43 -10.42 -12.76
CA GLY A 42 10.87 -10.23 -12.73
C GLY A 42 11.33 -8.78 -12.53
N GLN A 43 10.40 -7.86 -12.25
CA GLN A 43 10.69 -6.44 -12.10
C GLN A 43 10.58 -5.99 -10.64
N THR A 44 11.16 -4.85 -10.33
CA THR A 44 10.98 -4.17 -9.05
C THR A 44 9.97 -3.04 -9.23
N VAL A 45 8.91 -3.09 -8.44
CA VAL A 45 7.85 -2.08 -8.41
C VAL A 45 7.97 -1.31 -7.11
N VAL A 46 7.88 0.01 -7.15
CA VAL A 46 7.90 0.85 -5.95
C VAL A 46 6.47 1.29 -5.63
N PHE A 47 6.01 0.92 -4.46
CA PHE A 47 4.73 1.38 -3.94
C PHE A 47 4.96 2.60 -3.06
N HIS A 48 4.30 3.71 -3.39
CA HIS A 48 4.32 4.95 -2.62
C HIS A 48 3.00 5.05 -1.87
N THR A 49 3.05 5.04 -0.56
CA THR A 49 1.86 5.15 0.28
C THR A 49 1.96 6.40 1.11
N ALA A 50 1.10 7.37 0.83
CA ALA A 50 0.99 8.60 1.58
C ALA A 50 0.05 8.43 2.77
N VAL A 51 0.35 9.09 3.87
CA VAL A 51 -0.54 9.24 5.02
C VAL A 51 -0.60 10.70 5.42
N ALA A 52 -1.80 11.20 5.63
CA ALA A 52 -2.05 12.54 6.15
C ALA A 52 -2.78 12.43 7.49
N VAL A 53 -2.36 13.24 8.46
CA VAL A 53 -3.04 13.38 9.74
C VAL A 53 -3.42 14.85 9.91
N VAL A 54 -4.69 15.11 10.13
CA VAL A 54 -5.25 16.46 10.21
C VAL A 54 -6.18 16.56 11.40
N CYS A 55 -6.03 17.66 12.17
CA CYS A 55 -7.00 18.07 13.19
C CYS A 55 -7.31 19.55 12.99
N ARG A 56 -8.53 19.85 12.57
CA ARG A 56 -8.90 21.21 12.19
C ARG A 56 -8.85 22.20 13.37
N ASN A 57 -9.38 21.81 14.53
CA ASN A 57 -9.43 22.69 15.70
C ASN A 57 -8.07 23.06 16.26
N SER A 58 -7.10 22.13 16.22
CA SER A 58 -5.73 22.41 16.66
C SER A 58 -4.88 23.05 15.56
N GLY A 59 -5.36 23.07 14.31
CA GLY A 59 -4.59 23.51 13.16
C GLY A 59 -3.48 22.54 12.76
N PHE A 60 -3.47 21.33 13.30
CA PHE A 60 -2.46 20.32 12.94
C PHE A 60 -2.73 19.74 11.57
N GLU A 61 -1.70 19.72 10.75
CA GLU A 61 -1.71 19.07 9.44
C GLU A 61 -0.31 18.58 9.13
N ALA A 62 -0.17 17.28 8.85
CA ALA A 62 1.10 16.70 8.48
C ALA A 62 0.88 15.55 7.49
N VAL A 63 1.82 15.40 6.56
CA VAL A 63 1.81 14.35 5.55
C VAL A 63 3.17 13.68 5.52
N ASP A 64 3.20 12.36 5.35
CA ASP A 64 4.42 11.61 5.10
C ASP A 64 4.16 10.55 4.02
N VAL A 65 5.21 10.05 3.41
CA VAL A 65 5.14 9.03 2.36
C VAL A 65 6.09 7.90 2.70
N ALA A 66 5.57 6.68 2.69
CA ALA A 66 6.36 5.48 2.81
C ALA A 66 6.56 4.83 1.43
N GLN A 67 7.77 4.37 1.17
CA GLN A 67 8.10 3.62 -0.05
C GLN A 67 8.35 2.16 0.29
N VAL A 68 7.78 1.26 -0.52
CA VAL A 68 8.04 -0.18 -0.44
C VAL A 68 8.50 -0.64 -1.81
N SER A 69 9.73 -1.14 -1.89
CA SER A 69 10.27 -1.74 -3.10
C SER A 69 9.95 -3.23 -3.10
N VAL A 70 9.18 -3.67 -4.08
CA VAL A 70 8.73 -5.05 -4.22
C VAL A 70 9.33 -5.63 -5.49
N THR A 71 10.14 -6.66 -5.34
CA THR A 71 10.68 -7.40 -6.48
C THR A 71 9.82 -8.63 -6.70
N PHE A 72 9.24 -8.74 -7.88
CA PHE A 72 8.42 -9.88 -8.27
C PHE A 72 9.28 -11.03 -8.79
N ARG A 73 8.82 -12.26 -8.57
CA ARG A 73 9.44 -13.45 -9.13
C ARG A 73 9.35 -13.42 -10.66
N ASP A 74 10.24 -14.15 -11.31
CA ASP A 74 10.15 -14.38 -12.76
C ASP A 74 9.35 -15.64 -13.08
N SER A 75 9.26 -15.98 -14.37
CA SER A 75 8.49 -17.14 -14.83
C SER A 75 9.03 -18.46 -14.33
N ASP A 76 10.33 -18.54 -14.04
CA ASP A 76 10.98 -19.79 -13.63
C ASP A 76 10.98 -19.96 -12.10
N THR A 77 10.75 -18.88 -11.36
CA THR A 77 10.84 -18.87 -9.90
C THR A 77 9.50 -18.76 -9.17
N GLY A 78 8.39 -18.82 -9.88
CA GLY A 78 7.06 -18.86 -9.26
C GLY A 78 6.09 -17.80 -9.76
N MET A 79 6.29 -17.24 -10.95
CA MET A 79 5.35 -16.32 -11.58
C MET A 79 5.18 -16.64 -13.07
N SER A 80 4.97 -17.92 -13.38
CA SER A 80 4.59 -18.36 -14.72
C SER A 80 3.19 -17.84 -15.08
N ASP A 81 2.79 -17.96 -16.34
CA ASP A 81 1.43 -17.59 -16.73
C ASP A 81 0.38 -18.43 -15.98
N ALA A 82 0.69 -19.68 -15.68
CA ALA A 82 -0.19 -20.56 -14.89
C ALA A 82 -0.28 -20.09 -13.42
N ASP A 83 0.84 -19.64 -12.84
CA ASP A 83 0.85 -19.07 -11.48
C ASP A 83 0.03 -17.78 -11.41
N ILE A 84 0.17 -16.90 -12.39
CA ILE A 84 -0.61 -15.67 -12.48
C ILE A 84 -2.10 -15.99 -12.55
N GLU A 85 -2.50 -16.91 -13.41
CA GLU A 85 -3.90 -17.30 -13.56
C GLU A 85 -4.45 -17.91 -12.26
N ALA A 86 -3.72 -18.82 -11.64
CA ALA A 86 -4.11 -19.46 -10.38
C ALA A 86 -4.28 -18.42 -9.26
N TYR A 87 -3.35 -17.48 -9.14
CA TYR A 87 -3.43 -16.39 -8.18
C TYR A 87 -4.67 -15.53 -8.41
N LEU A 88 -4.91 -15.09 -9.64
CA LEU A 88 -6.04 -14.23 -9.96
C LEU A 88 -7.39 -14.91 -9.73
N GLN A 89 -7.51 -16.20 -10.02
CA GLN A 89 -8.72 -16.97 -9.77
C GLN A 89 -9.00 -17.12 -8.28
N ALA A 90 -7.96 -17.31 -7.48
CA ALA A 90 -8.10 -17.51 -6.04
C ALA A 90 -8.34 -16.19 -5.29
N GLU A 91 -7.61 -15.13 -5.63
CA GLU A 91 -7.58 -13.88 -4.84
C GLU A 91 -8.49 -12.80 -5.40
N LYS A 92 -8.67 -12.73 -6.72
CA LYS A 92 -9.47 -11.71 -7.40
C LYS A 92 -9.12 -10.28 -6.98
N PRO A 93 -7.83 -9.86 -7.09
CA PRO A 93 -7.34 -8.59 -6.58
C PRO A 93 -7.59 -7.42 -7.54
N TYR A 94 -8.77 -7.33 -8.13
CA TYR A 94 -9.07 -6.37 -9.20
C TYR A 94 -9.23 -4.94 -8.71
N ASP A 95 -9.37 -4.74 -7.41
CA ASP A 95 -9.46 -3.46 -6.73
C ASP A 95 -8.14 -3.01 -6.08
N CYS A 96 -7.06 -3.76 -6.29
CA CYS A 96 -5.74 -3.46 -5.73
C CYS A 96 -4.83 -2.84 -6.79
N ALA A 97 -4.14 -1.75 -6.44
CA ALA A 97 -3.12 -1.17 -7.31
C ALA A 97 -2.02 -2.22 -7.60
N GLY A 98 -1.65 -2.37 -8.89
CA GLY A 98 -0.67 -3.35 -9.31
C GLY A 98 -1.15 -4.80 -9.23
N SER A 99 -2.42 -5.05 -9.00
CA SER A 99 -3.00 -6.40 -8.92
C SER A 99 -2.39 -7.31 -7.85
N ALA A 100 -1.65 -6.75 -6.90
CA ALA A 100 -0.93 -7.53 -5.88
C ALA A 100 -1.56 -7.31 -4.50
N LYS A 101 -1.86 -8.41 -3.83
CA LYS A 101 -2.41 -8.42 -2.48
C LYS A 101 -1.45 -9.19 -1.57
N SER A 102 -0.45 -8.47 -1.06
CA SER A 102 0.69 -9.05 -0.32
C SER A 102 0.31 -9.63 1.04
N GLU A 103 -0.76 -9.12 1.66
CA GLU A 103 -1.30 -9.63 2.92
C GLU A 103 -2.04 -10.96 2.76
N ALA A 104 -2.20 -11.42 1.53
CA ALA A 104 -2.85 -12.68 1.17
C ALA A 104 -1.98 -13.47 0.18
N LEU A 105 -2.57 -14.13 -0.81
CA LEU A 105 -1.81 -15.00 -1.74
C LEU A 105 -0.81 -14.24 -2.62
N GLY A 106 -0.95 -12.93 -2.79
CA GLY A 106 0.00 -12.12 -3.54
C GLY A 106 1.44 -12.25 -3.05
N ILE A 107 1.65 -12.58 -1.77
CA ILE A 107 2.99 -12.79 -1.23
C ILE A 107 3.75 -13.90 -1.97
N ALA A 108 3.05 -14.88 -2.54
CA ALA A 108 3.66 -15.97 -3.29
C ALA A 108 4.34 -15.50 -4.58
N LEU A 109 3.92 -14.36 -5.12
CA LEU A 109 4.49 -13.78 -6.34
C LEU A 109 5.76 -12.96 -6.07
N LEU A 110 6.10 -12.71 -4.81
CA LEU A 110 7.19 -11.81 -4.43
C LEU A 110 8.49 -12.57 -4.19
N ALA A 111 9.59 -12.01 -4.71
CA ALA A 111 10.94 -12.48 -4.44
C ALA A 111 11.59 -11.69 -3.30
N ARG A 112 11.27 -10.41 -3.17
CA ARG A 112 11.88 -9.52 -2.17
C ARG A 112 10.97 -8.34 -1.86
N LEU A 113 10.97 -7.96 -0.60
CA LEU A 113 10.28 -6.77 -0.13
C LEU A 113 11.24 -5.96 0.74
N GLN A 114 11.37 -4.66 0.46
CA GLN A 114 12.31 -3.79 1.15
C GLN A 114 11.65 -2.47 1.50
N SER A 115 11.60 -2.11 2.78
CA SER A 115 10.97 -0.88 3.25
C SER A 115 11.35 -0.59 4.69
N ASP A 116 11.34 0.71 5.06
CA ASP A 116 11.38 1.15 6.45
C ASP A 116 10.01 1.04 7.14
N ASP A 117 8.94 0.90 6.36
CA ASP A 117 7.58 0.72 6.86
C ASP A 117 6.82 -0.27 5.96
N PRO A 118 7.04 -1.59 6.13
CA PRO A 118 6.42 -2.59 5.26
C PRO A 118 4.90 -2.66 5.39
N THR A 119 4.30 -2.14 6.46
CA THR A 119 2.84 -2.05 6.61
C THR A 119 2.22 -1.14 5.55
N ALA A 120 3.01 -0.23 4.96
CA ALA A 120 2.55 0.65 3.89
C ALA A 120 2.05 -0.12 2.66
N LEU A 121 2.59 -1.30 2.39
CA LEU A 121 2.19 -2.10 1.23
C LEU A 121 0.72 -2.54 1.32
N VAL A 122 0.21 -2.73 2.52
CA VAL A 122 -1.21 -3.07 2.76
C VAL A 122 -2.13 -1.88 2.53
N GLY A 123 -1.60 -0.64 2.62
CA GLY A 123 -2.35 0.57 2.31
C GLY A 123 -2.25 1.69 3.35
N LEU A 124 -1.76 1.41 4.55
CA LEU A 124 -1.56 2.41 5.59
C LEU A 124 -0.19 2.20 6.24
N PRO A 125 0.74 3.18 6.14
CA PRO A 125 2.06 3.07 6.74
C PRO A 125 1.97 3.30 8.26
N LEU A 126 1.81 2.23 9.03
CA LEU A 126 1.50 2.32 10.46
C LEU A 126 2.63 2.91 11.30
N ILE A 127 3.89 2.66 10.94
CA ILE A 127 5.02 3.26 11.67
C ILE A 127 4.98 4.78 11.53
N LYS A 128 4.79 5.28 10.31
CA LYS A 128 4.67 6.72 10.06
C LYS A 128 3.39 7.29 10.64
N THR A 129 2.29 6.57 10.56
CA THR A 129 1.00 6.97 11.15
C THR A 129 1.12 7.19 12.65
N VAL A 130 1.77 6.27 13.38
CA VAL A 130 2.01 6.43 14.81
C VAL A 130 2.83 7.68 15.10
N SER A 131 3.87 7.95 14.31
CA SER A 131 4.69 9.15 14.49
C SER A 131 3.87 10.43 14.27
N LEU A 132 3.01 10.47 13.27
CA LEU A 132 2.15 11.62 13.00
C LEU A 132 1.07 11.81 14.07
N LEU A 133 0.48 10.72 14.56
CA LEU A 133 -0.49 10.77 15.66
C LEU A 133 0.14 11.34 16.94
N ARG A 134 1.35 10.91 17.27
CA ARG A 134 2.09 11.45 18.42
C ARG A 134 2.37 12.94 18.24
N ALA A 135 2.79 13.37 17.05
CA ALA A 135 3.00 14.78 16.74
C ALA A 135 1.71 15.60 16.85
N ALA A 136 0.56 14.99 16.54
CA ALA A 136 -0.75 15.62 16.70
C ALA A 136 -1.24 15.66 18.17
N GLY A 137 -0.48 15.10 19.11
CA GLY A 137 -0.82 15.07 20.52
C GLY A 137 -1.68 13.86 20.94
N VAL A 138 -1.80 12.86 20.07
CA VAL A 138 -2.53 11.62 20.39
C VAL A 138 -1.59 10.64 21.08
N PRO A 139 -1.86 10.27 22.34
CA PRO A 139 -1.07 9.26 23.04
C PRO A 139 -1.45 7.87 22.51
N VAL A 140 -0.49 7.18 21.88
CA VAL A 140 -0.76 5.89 21.24
C VAL A 140 -0.69 4.74 22.24
N LEU A 141 0.21 4.83 23.22
CA LEU A 141 0.38 3.80 24.24
C LEU A 141 0.12 4.35 25.65
N ALA A 142 1.12 4.97 26.25
CA ALA A 142 1.01 5.54 27.60
C ALA A 142 0.27 6.87 27.56
N GLY A 143 -0.58 7.12 28.55
CA GLY A 143 -1.36 8.35 28.61
C GLY A 143 -2.65 8.34 27.80
N ALA A 144 -3.01 7.21 27.19
CA ALA A 144 -4.27 7.05 26.47
C ALA A 144 -5.49 6.90 27.42
N THR A 145 -5.27 6.86 28.70
CA THR A 145 -6.34 6.82 29.71
C THR A 145 -6.93 8.20 29.89
N ALA A 146 -8.21 8.28 29.78
CA ALA A 146 -8.95 9.51 30.04
C ALA A 146 -8.88 9.89 31.51
#